data_37824e32366b93a4045c281375c86c85
#
_entry.id   37824e32366b93a4045c281375c86c85
#
_cell.length_a   1.000
_cell.length_b   1.000
_cell.length_c   1.000
_cell.angle_alpha   90.00
_cell.angle_beta   90.00
_cell.angle_gamma   90.00
#
_symmetry.space_group_name_H-M   'P 1'
#
loop_
_entity.id
_entity.type
_entity.pdbx_description
1 polymer ?
#
loop_
_entity_poly.entity_id
_entity_poly.type
_entity_poly.pdbx_seq_one_letter_code
_entity_poly.pdbx_strand_id
1 'polypeptide(L)'
;MITVAEKGSITEAAKFLFISQPSLSDAVRQVEKEAGVTIFTRCRAGVALTKEGMEFLGYARQVVQQMELLEAKYINNEPPRQRFCVSTQHYTFTTNAFVELIQKFGQERFEFILNETQTHQILEDVRNRFSDIGILYMSQENESVLTKLLEEYDLQFYELLCASPHVFLRRGHPLAQRPLLKLEDLKPYPRLSFVQGNYESAYFSEELFSTVPAEKNIKVSDRAAIVNLMIGVSGYTISSGIFPKYLQGDDIISIPLDEQETMRIGYVINRDKELSELGRIYVEALKKFR
;
A
#
# COMPACT_ATOMS: atom_id res chain seq x y z
N MET A 1 -22.51 3.21 -9.75
CA MET A 1 -22.07 2.47 -8.55
C MET A 1 -20.68 2.94 -8.11
N ILE A 2 -19.63 2.79 -8.95
CA ILE A 2 -18.25 3.19 -8.63
C ILE A 2 -18.18 4.65 -8.18
N THR A 3 -18.72 5.60 -8.95
CA THR A 3 -18.76 7.02 -8.62
C THR A 3 -19.49 7.32 -7.31
N VAL A 4 -20.54 6.57 -6.98
CA VAL A 4 -21.26 6.72 -5.69
C VAL A 4 -20.36 6.35 -4.52
N ALA A 5 -19.59 5.28 -4.65
CA ALA A 5 -18.63 4.86 -3.64
C ALA A 5 -17.48 5.88 -3.46
N GLU A 6 -16.94 6.40 -4.56
CA GLU A 6 -15.87 7.41 -4.56
C GLU A 6 -16.28 8.74 -3.92
N LYS A 7 -17.54 9.16 -4.18
CA LYS A 7 -18.06 10.42 -3.62
C LYS A 7 -18.65 10.27 -2.22
N GLY A 8 -18.91 9.04 -1.77
CA GLY A 8 -19.58 8.76 -0.49
C GLY A 8 -20.99 9.33 -0.37
N SER A 9 -21.57 9.81 -1.48
CA SER A 9 -22.86 10.51 -1.54
C SER A 9 -23.51 10.33 -2.90
N ILE A 10 -24.78 9.88 -2.90
CA ILE A 10 -25.59 9.77 -4.13
C ILE A 10 -25.80 11.16 -4.77
N THR A 11 -25.99 12.19 -3.96
CA THR A 11 -26.20 13.56 -4.45
C THR A 11 -24.96 14.11 -5.17
N GLU A 12 -23.79 13.96 -4.55
CA GLU A 12 -22.52 14.41 -5.17
C GLU A 12 -22.15 13.57 -6.40
N ALA A 13 -22.40 12.28 -6.35
CA ALA A 13 -22.21 11.41 -7.52
C ALA A 13 -23.14 11.79 -8.68
N ALA A 14 -24.41 12.11 -8.42
CA ALA A 14 -25.37 12.54 -9.43
C ALA A 14 -24.93 13.85 -10.09
N LYS A 15 -24.46 14.81 -9.30
CA LYS A 15 -23.87 16.07 -9.83
C LYS A 15 -22.69 15.79 -10.74
N PHE A 16 -21.75 14.93 -10.29
CA PHE A 16 -20.57 14.57 -11.06
C PHE A 16 -20.92 13.87 -12.39
N LEU A 17 -21.96 13.03 -12.38
CA LEU A 17 -22.43 12.29 -13.57
C LEU A 17 -23.39 13.10 -14.44
N PHE A 18 -23.72 14.32 -14.08
CA PHE A 18 -24.69 15.18 -14.79
C PHE A 18 -26.07 14.56 -14.96
N ILE A 19 -26.54 13.80 -13.97
CA ILE A 19 -27.85 13.18 -13.92
C ILE A 19 -28.64 13.60 -12.68
N SER A 20 -29.97 13.34 -12.67
CA SER A 20 -30.78 13.65 -11.49
C SER A 20 -30.47 12.69 -10.34
N GLN A 21 -30.49 13.19 -9.09
CA GLN A 21 -30.30 12.32 -7.92
C GLN A 21 -31.37 11.22 -7.82
N PRO A 22 -32.66 11.44 -8.10
CA PRO A 22 -33.65 10.36 -8.13
C PRO A 22 -33.28 9.27 -9.13
N SER A 23 -32.89 9.64 -10.36
CA SER A 23 -32.50 8.67 -11.40
C SER A 23 -31.32 7.81 -10.97
N LEU A 24 -30.29 8.43 -10.35
CA LEU A 24 -29.14 7.67 -9.83
C LEU A 24 -29.55 6.75 -8.66
N SER A 25 -30.41 7.24 -7.76
CA SER A 25 -30.91 6.44 -6.63
C SER A 25 -31.70 5.23 -7.09
N ASP A 26 -32.54 5.38 -8.13
CA ASP A 26 -33.33 4.29 -8.70
C ASP A 26 -32.43 3.29 -9.43
N ALA A 27 -31.42 3.75 -10.18
CA ALA A 27 -30.43 2.90 -10.82
C ALA A 27 -29.64 2.08 -9.79
N VAL A 28 -29.25 2.69 -8.66
CA VAL A 28 -28.60 1.97 -7.55
C VAL A 28 -29.51 0.85 -7.03
N ARG A 29 -30.76 1.16 -6.71
CA ARG A 29 -31.73 0.17 -6.20
C ARG A 29 -32.00 -0.96 -7.21
N GLN A 30 -32.04 -0.62 -8.49
CA GLN A 30 -32.25 -1.63 -9.52
C GLN A 30 -31.09 -2.61 -9.58
N VAL A 31 -29.86 -2.13 -9.58
CA VAL A 31 -28.66 -2.98 -9.56
C VAL A 31 -28.61 -3.85 -8.30
N GLU A 32 -28.88 -3.28 -7.11
CA GLU A 32 -28.96 -4.04 -5.86
C GLU A 32 -30.02 -5.16 -5.93
N LYS A 33 -31.18 -4.86 -6.50
CA LYS A 33 -32.25 -5.83 -6.68
C LYS A 33 -31.88 -6.94 -7.67
N GLU A 34 -31.26 -6.59 -8.80
CA GLU A 34 -30.83 -7.55 -9.81
C GLU A 34 -29.70 -8.45 -9.32
N ALA A 35 -28.74 -7.87 -8.59
CA ALA A 35 -27.62 -8.60 -8.00
C ALA A 35 -28.01 -9.40 -6.72
N GLY A 36 -29.17 -9.08 -6.12
CA GLY A 36 -29.63 -9.71 -4.88
C GLY A 36 -28.82 -9.34 -3.64
N VAL A 37 -28.05 -8.24 -3.70
CA VAL A 37 -27.20 -7.78 -2.59
C VAL A 37 -27.43 -6.29 -2.30
N THR A 38 -27.25 -5.89 -1.04
CA THR A 38 -27.21 -4.49 -0.66
C THR A 38 -25.78 -3.97 -0.82
N ILE A 39 -25.57 -3.01 -1.71
CA ILE A 39 -24.23 -2.47 -1.99
C ILE A 39 -23.92 -1.29 -1.08
N PHE A 40 -24.91 -0.43 -0.80
CA PHE A 40 -24.74 0.76 0.02
C PHE A 40 -25.65 0.76 1.23
N THR A 41 -25.10 1.19 2.37
CA THR A 41 -25.86 1.55 3.58
C THR A 41 -25.82 3.06 3.80
N ARG A 42 -26.90 3.59 4.38
CA ARG A 42 -26.93 5.02 4.77
C ARG A 42 -26.16 5.23 6.06
N CYS A 43 -25.33 6.26 6.08
CA CYS A 43 -24.64 6.71 7.28
C CYS A 43 -24.81 8.24 7.46
N ARG A 44 -24.35 8.77 8.60
CA ARG A 44 -24.46 10.24 8.87
C ARG A 44 -23.74 11.10 7.85
N ALA A 45 -22.68 10.59 7.24
CA ALA A 45 -21.87 11.29 6.24
C ALA A 45 -22.35 11.06 4.79
N GLY A 46 -23.40 10.27 4.55
CA GLY A 46 -23.91 9.95 3.22
C GLY A 46 -24.19 8.47 3.03
N VAL A 47 -23.39 7.78 2.21
CA VAL A 47 -23.49 6.34 1.99
C VAL A 47 -22.15 5.66 2.23
N ALA A 48 -22.17 4.47 2.81
CA ALA A 48 -21.02 3.59 3.00
C ALA A 48 -21.26 2.26 2.30
N LEU A 49 -20.18 1.60 1.87
CA LEU A 49 -20.27 0.27 1.27
C LEU A 49 -20.55 -0.79 2.35
N THR A 50 -21.32 -1.80 1.96
CA THR A 50 -21.43 -3.07 2.69
C THR A 50 -20.23 -3.97 2.33
N LYS A 51 -20.07 -5.11 3.02
CA LYS A 51 -19.07 -6.12 2.66
C LYS A 51 -19.32 -6.66 1.23
N GLU A 52 -20.56 -7.02 0.94
CA GLU A 52 -21.01 -7.48 -0.37
C GLU A 52 -20.85 -6.37 -1.43
N GLY A 53 -21.09 -5.11 -1.04
CA GLY A 53 -20.91 -3.95 -1.91
C GLY A 53 -19.46 -3.71 -2.30
N MET A 54 -18.52 -3.93 -1.39
CA MET A 54 -17.08 -3.85 -1.70
C MET A 54 -16.67 -4.90 -2.71
N GLU A 55 -17.10 -6.14 -2.50
CA GLU A 55 -16.86 -7.24 -3.44
C GLU A 55 -17.47 -6.96 -4.82
N PHE A 56 -18.75 -6.58 -4.86
CA PHE A 56 -19.44 -6.21 -6.09
C PHE A 56 -18.70 -5.12 -6.86
N LEU A 57 -18.26 -4.06 -6.20
CA LEU A 57 -17.52 -2.98 -6.84
C LEU A 57 -16.14 -3.41 -7.33
N GLY A 58 -15.51 -4.36 -6.67
CA GLY A 58 -14.29 -4.98 -7.15
C GLY A 58 -14.46 -5.56 -8.54
N TYR A 59 -15.51 -6.38 -8.75
CA TYR A 59 -15.84 -6.93 -10.07
C TYR A 59 -16.32 -5.86 -11.05
N ALA A 60 -17.14 -4.91 -10.59
CA ALA A 60 -17.63 -3.83 -11.44
C ALA A 60 -16.50 -2.98 -12.04
N ARG A 61 -15.45 -2.67 -11.25
CA ARG A 61 -14.25 -1.97 -11.75
C ARG A 61 -13.54 -2.75 -12.85
N GLN A 62 -13.43 -4.07 -12.72
CA GLN A 62 -12.82 -4.91 -13.77
C GLN A 62 -13.62 -4.90 -15.06
N VAL A 63 -14.95 -4.99 -14.96
CA VAL A 63 -15.84 -4.93 -16.15
C VAL A 63 -15.68 -3.59 -16.86
N VAL A 64 -15.71 -2.47 -16.11
CA VAL A 64 -15.50 -1.13 -16.68
C VAL A 64 -14.14 -1.02 -17.34
N GLN A 65 -13.07 -1.49 -16.69
CA GLN A 65 -11.73 -1.50 -17.25
C GLN A 65 -11.64 -2.30 -18.56
N GLN A 66 -12.25 -3.49 -18.61
CA GLN A 66 -12.28 -4.29 -19.84
C GLN A 66 -13.07 -3.60 -20.95
N MET A 67 -14.16 -2.91 -20.62
CA MET A 67 -14.95 -2.12 -21.57
C MET A 67 -14.13 -0.95 -22.14
N GLU A 68 -13.41 -0.22 -21.28
CA GLU A 68 -12.52 0.86 -21.72
C GLU A 68 -11.43 0.37 -22.68
N LEU A 69 -10.84 -0.80 -22.40
CA LEU A 69 -9.86 -1.43 -23.30
C LEU A 69 -10.46 -1.81 -24.65
N LEU A 70 -11.69 -2.33 -24.65
CA LEU A 70 -12.42 -2.68 -25.87
C LEU A 70 -12.76 -1.42 -26.69
N GLU A 71 -13.26 -0.37 -26.02
CA GLU A 71 -13.58 0.90 -26.66
C GLU A 71 -12.34 1.57 -27.25
N ALA A 72 -11.24 1.61 -26.49
CA ALA A 72 -9.96 2.14 -26.98
C ALA A 72 -9.50 1.40 -28.24
N LYS A 73 -9.54 0.06 -28.22
CA LYS A 73 -9.03 -0.77 -29.32
C LYS A 73 -9.90 -0.75 -30.58
N TYR A 74 -11.23 -0.80 -30.42
CA TYR A 74 -12.13 -1.06 -31.55
C TYR A 74 -13.02 0.12 -31.94
N ILE A 75 -13.26 1.07 -31.05
CA ILE A 75 -14.11 2.25 -31.30
C ILE A 75 -13.25 3.47 -31.59
N ASN A 76 -12.28 3.75 -30.70
CA ASN A 76 -11.48 4.96 -30.81
C ASN A 76 -10.21 4.79 -31.67
N ASN A 77 -9.88 3.57 -32.10
CA ASN A 77 -8.59 3.23 -32.76
C ASN A 77 -7.36 3.77 -31.99
N GLU A 78 -7.47 3.92 -30.68
CA GLU A 78 -6.39 4.31 -29.80
C GLU A 78 -5.70 3.07 -29.20
N PRO A 79 -4.37 3.05 -29.06
CA PRO A 79 -3.72 1.96 -28.32
C PRO A 79 -4.27 1.94 -26.89
N PRO A 80 -4.59 0.74 -26.36
CA PRO A 80 -5.16 0.61 -25.02
C PRO A 80 -4.21 1.21 -23.98
N ARG A 81 -4.77 2.01 -23.08
CA ARG A 81 -4.03 2.55 -21.93
C ARG A 81 -3.81 1.43 -20.92
N GLN A 82 -2.57 1.02 -20.73
CA GLN A 82 -2.25 0.02 -19.71
C GLN A 82 -2.40 0.64 -18.32
N ARG A 83 -3.10 -0.05 -17.42
CA ARG A 83 -3.25 0.36 -16.02
C ARG A 83 -2.59 -0.67 -15.11
N PHE A 84 -1.83 -0.18 -14.14
CA PHE A 84 -1.22 -1.00 -13.10
C PHE A 84 -1.14 -0.21 -11.81
N CYS A 85 -1.63 -0.78 -10.72
CA CYS A 85 -1.68 -0.14 -9.42
C CYS A 85 -1.00 -1.02 -8.36
N VAL A 86 -0.14 -0.40 -7.57
CA VAL A 86 0.54 -1.03 -6.42
C VAL A 86 0.26 -0.23 -5.17
N SER A 87 -0.21 -0.90 -4.10
CA SER A 87 -0.24 -0.34 -2.76
C SER A 87 0.91 -0.94 -1.93
N THR A 88 1.67 -0.11 -1.24
CA THR A 88 2.89 -0.55 -0.54
C THR A 88 3.07 0.18 0.78
N GLN A 89 3.70 -0.48 1.75
CA GLN A 89 4.33 0.20 2.87
C GLN A 89 5.44 1.14 2.35
N HIS A 90 5.94 2.03 3.18
CA HIS A 90 6.84 3.12 2.78
C HIS A 90 8.29 2.64 2.53
N TYR A 91 8.47 1.75 1.54
CA TYR A 91 9.77 1.23 1.12
C TYR A 91 10.34 1.92 -0.11
N THR A 92 11.57 2.38 -0.03
CA THR A 92 12.26 3.02 -1.18
C THR A 92 12.49 2.05 -2.34
N PHE A 93 12.76 0.78 -2.05
CA PHE A 93 13.01 -0.22 -3.09
C PHE A 93 11.77 -0.54 -3.93
N THR A 94 10.54 -0.39 -3.38
CA THR A 94 9.30 -0.55 -4.15
C THR A 94 9.15 0.55 -5.20
N THR A 95 9.50 1.79 -4.84
CA THR A 95 9.55 2.91 -5.78
C THR A 95 10.59 2.67 -6.88
N ASN A 96 11.76 2.12 -6.55
CA ASN A 96 12.79 1.79 -7.52
C ASN A 96 12.34 0.73 -8.54
N ALA A 97 11.72 -0.34 -8.05
CA ALA A 97 11.14 -1.36 -8.93
C ALA A 97 10.07 -0.76 -9.86
N PHE A 98 9.32 0.22 -9.35
CA PHE A 98 8.31 0.92 -10.13
C PHE A 98 8.93 1.83 -11.20
N VAL A 99 10.05 2.49 -10.91
CA VAL A 99 10.84 3.25 -11.91
C VAL A 99 11.34 2.32 -13.03
N GLU A 100 11.87 1.14 -12.68
CA GLU A 100 12.30 0.15 -13.70
C GLU A 100 11.13 -0.32 -14.58
N LEU A 101 9.96 -0.52 -14.00
CA LEU A 101 8.75 -0.85 -14.75
C LEU A 101 8.42 0.26 -15.77
N ILE A 102 8.38 1.52 -15.32
CA ILE A 102 8.06 2.67 -16.18
C ILE A 102 9.07 2.79 -17.31
N GLN A 103 10.36 2.61 -17.04
CA GLN A 103 11.41 2.69 -18.06
C GLN A 103 11.24 1.67 -19.19
N LYS A 104 10.70 0.49 -18.90
CA LYS A 104 10.39 -0.53 -19.92
C LYS A 104 9.21 -0.15 -20.82
N PHE A 105 8.24 0.62 -20.29
CA PHE A 105 7.01 0.99 -20.98
C PHE A 105 6.96 2.47 -21.42
N GLY A 106 8.05 3.21 -21.34
CA GLY A 106 8.12 4.65 -21.50
C GLY A 106 7.62 5.22 -22.83
N GLN A 107 7.36 4.39 -23.85
CA GLN A 107 6.79 4.80 -25.14
C GLN A 107 5.31 4.40 -25.31
N GLU A 108 4.73 3.67 -24.37
CA GLU A 108 3.34 3.23 -24.39
C GLU A 108 2.43 4.17 -23.61
N ARG A 109 1.14 4.19 -23.93
CA ARG A 109 0.15 4.91 -23.12
C ARG A 109 -0.15 4.09 -21.86
N PHE A 110 0.15 4.64 -20.68
CA PHE A 110 -0.10 3.96 -19.41
C PHE A 110 -0.68 4.89 -18.36
N GLU A 111 -1.29 4.28 -17.35
CA GLU A 111 -1.66 4.89 -16.07
C GLU A 111 -1.19 3.98 -14.96
N PHE A 112 -0.04 4.31 -14.40
CA PHE A 112 0.56 3.54 -13.32
C PHE A 112 0.41 4.29 -12.00
N ILE A 113 -0.06 3.61 -10.97
CA ILE A 113 -0.33 4.18 -9.65
C ILE A 113 0.54 3.45 -8.63
N LEU A 114 1.35 4.20 -7.91
CA LEU A 114 2.08 3.73 -6.73
C LEU A 114 1.51 4.45 -5.51
N ASN A 115 0.84 3.71 -4.64
CA ASN A 115 0.19 4.21 -3.45
C ASN A 115 0.96 3.75 -2.20
N GLU A 116 1.73 4.66 -1.59
CA GLU A 116 2.32 4.40 -0.27
C GLU A 116 1.27 4.63 0.79
N THR A 117 0.93 3.59 1.57
CA THR A 117 -0.19 3.65 2.50
C THR A 117 -0.03 2.65 3.64
N GLN A 118 -0.95 2.71 4.59
CA GLN A 118 -1.00 1.91 5.81
C GLN A 118 -1.19 0.42 5.52
N THR A 119 -0.64 -0.44 6.36
CA THR A 119 -0.69 -1.90 6.18
C THR A 119 -2.10 -2.45 5.99
N HIS A 120 -3.07 -2.01 6.80
CA HIS A 120 -4.46 -2.45 6.64
C HIS A 120 -5.07 -1.96 5.32
N GLN A 121 -4.78 -0.72 4.92
CA GLN A 121 -5.27 -0.15 3.67
C GLN A 121 -4.71 -0.89 2.44
N ILE A 122 -3.46 -1.36 2.51
CA ILE A 122 -2.87 -2.21 1.45
C ILE A 122 -3.72 -3.46 1.23
N LEU A 123 -4.10 -4.14 2.33
CA LEU A 123 -4.94 -5.35 2.23
C LEU A 123 -6.33 -5.04 1.67
N GLU A 124 -6.94 -3.94 2.08
CA GLU A 124 -8.23 -3.50 1.52
C GLU A 124 -8.13 -3.11 0.05
N ASP A 125 -7.08 -2.40 -0.35
CA ASP A 125 -6.86 -2.00 -1.75
C ASP A 125 -6.75 -3.22 -2.68
N VAL A 126 -6.01 -4.25 -2.26
CA VAL A 126 -5.89 -5.50 -3.02
C VAL A 126 -7.21 -6.28 -3.02
N ARG A 127 -7.85 -6.44 -1.86
CA ARG A 127 -9.15 -7.11 -1.73
C ARG A 127 -10.20 -6.47 -2.65
N ASN A 128 -10.28 -5.14 -2.64
CA ASN A 128 -11.26 -4.37 -3.41
C ASN A 128 -10.83 -4.18 -4.88
N ARG A 129 -9.74 -4.82 -5.30
CA ARG A 129 -9.19 -4.75 -6.66
C ARG A 129 -8.87 -3.32 -7.12
N PHE A 130 -8.62 -2.44 -6.17
CA PHE A 130 -8.10 -1.10 -6.42
C PHE A 130 -6.63 -1.18 -6.80
N SER A 131 -5.86 -2.04 -6.11
CA SER A 131 -4.48 -2.35 -6.44
C SER A 131 -4.33 -3.77 -6.94
N ASP A 132 -3.46 -3.95 -7.95
CA ASP A 132 -3.13 -5.26 -8.52
C ASP A 132 -2.23 -6.06 -7.59
N ILE A 133 -1.36 -5.35 -6.86
CA ILE A 133 -0.37 -5.91 -5.94
C ILE A 133 -0.30 -5.06 -4.67
N GLY A 134 -0.24 -5.70 -3.52
CA GLY A 134 0.11 -5.10 -2.24
C GLY A 134 1.52 -5.50 -1.83
N ILE A 135 2.32 -4.61 -1.24
CA ILE A 135 3.64 -4.94 -0.69
C ILE A 135 3.65 -4.62 0.80
N LEU A 136 3.94 -5.62 1.61
CA LEU A 136 4.04 -5.51 3.06
C LEU A 136 5.03 -6.53 3.63
N TYR A 137 5.34 -6.42 4.93
CA TYR A 137 6.15 -7.44 5.61
C TYR A 137 5.35 -8.23 6.64
N MET A 138 5.86 -9.42 6.92
CA MET A 138 5.46 -10.27 8.04
C MET A 138 6.66 -10.54 8.95
N SER A 139 6.43 -10.61 10.25
CA SER A 139 7.38 -10.97 11.29
C SER A 139 6.72 -11.89 12.31
N GLN A 140 7.48 -12.42 13.28
CA GLN A 140 6.87 -13.21 14.35
C GLN A 140 5.78 -12.46 15.12
N GLU A 141 5.93 -11.13 15.28
CA GLU A 141 4.97 -10.32 16.04
C GLU A 141 3.63 -10.19 15.31
N ASN A 142 3.61 -10.01 13.98
CA ASN A 142 2.40 -9.65 13.23
C ASN A 142 1.80 -10.79 12.40
N GLU A 143 2.53 -11.88 12.17
CA GLU A 143 2.13 -12.97 11.29
C GLU A 143 0.74 -13.55 11.61
N SER A 144 0.46 -13.79 12.89
CA SER A 144 -0.81 -14.39 13.29
C SER A 144 -2.03 -13.50 12.97
N VAL A 145 -1.88 -12.18 13.06
CA VAL A 145 -2.94 -11.22 12.76
C VAL A 145 -3.08 -11.03 11.25
N LEU A 146 -1.97 -10.86 10.55
CA LEU A 146 -2.00 -10.66 9.10
C LEU A 146 -2.48 -11.92 8.36
N THR A 147 -2.09 -13.13 8.80
CA THR A 147 -2.56 -14.38 8.19
C THR A 147 -4.09 -14.51 8.30
N LYS A 148 -4.68 -14.19 9.46
CA LYS A 148 -6.15 -14.21 9.60
C LYS A 148 -6.84 -13.23 8.66
N LEU A 149 -6.29 -12.04 8.49
CA LEU A 149 -6.84 -11.05 7.56
C LEU A 149 -6.67 -11.48 6.10
N LEU A 150 -5.54 -12.07 5.74
CA LEU A 150 -5.32 -12.62 4.40
C LEU A 150 -6.36 -13.71 4.08
N GLU A 151 -6.64 -14.60 5.03
CA GLU A 151 -7.67 -15.62 4.89
C GLU A 151 -9.07 -15.00 4.79
N GLU A 152 -9.42 -14.06 5.66
CA GLU A 152 -10.73 -13.38 5.66
C GLU A 152 -10.98 -12.60 4.36
N TYR A 153 -9.92 -12.04 3.78
CA TYR A 153 -9.99 -11.21 2.57
C TYR A 153 -9.75 -12.00 1.28
N ASP A 154 -9.58 -13.31 1.37
CA ASP A 154 -9.23 -14.20 0.25
C ASP A 154 -7.99 -13.75 -0.53
N LEU A 155 -6.97 -13.34 0.23
CA LEU A 155 -5.70 -12.89 -0.28
C LEU A 155 -4.60 -13.94 -0.08
N GLN A 156 -3.57 -13.89 -0.91
CA GLN A 156 -2.39 -14.75 -0.82
C GLN A 156 -1.12 -13.92 -0.71
N PHE A 157 -0.31 -14.21 0.30
CA PHE A 157 1.02 -13.62 0.48
C PHE A 157 2.08 -14.51 -0.17
N TYR A 158 3.02 -13.88 -0.87
CA TYR A 158 4.19 -14.51 -1.48
C TYR A 158 5.45 -13.79 -1.01
N GLU A 159 6.33 -14.52 -0.35
CA GLU A 159 7.59 -13.97 0.15
C GLU A 159 8.53 -13.62 -1.00
N LEU A 160 9.10 -12.42 -0.97
CA LEU A 160 10.09 -11.93 -1.92
C LEU A 160 11.51 -12.02 -1.35
N LEU A 161 11.68 -11.56 -0.12
CA LEU A 161 12.98 -11.51 0.55
C LEU A 161 12.80 -11.52 2.07
N CYS A 162 13.85 -11.95 2.75
CA CYS A 162 13.96 -11.89 4.20
C CYS A 162 15.10 -10.94 4.58
N ALA A 163 14.84 -9.98 5.45
CA ALA A 163 15.80 -8.96 5.84
C ALA A 163 15.99 -8.95 7.35
N SER A 164 17.23 -8.73 7.79
CA SER A 164 17.57 -8.48 9.19
C SER A 164 17.22 -7.03 9.56
N PRO A 165 16.91 -6.74 10.84
CA PRO A 165 16.60 -5.40 11.28
C PRO A 165 17.80 -4.47 11.18
N HIS A 166 17.57 -3.28 10.66
CA HIS A 166 18.54 -2.20 10.58
C HIS A 166 17.95 -0.90 11.11
N VAL A 167 18.79 -0.10 11.72
CA VAL A 167 18.45 1.25 12.18
C VAL A 167 18.84 2.24 11.10
N PHE A 168 17.87 3.00 10.62
CA PHE A 168 18.11 4.14 9.74
C PHE A 168 18.26 5.41 10.56
N LEU A 169 19.32 6.15 10.29
CA LEU A 169 19.63 7.41 10.96
C LEU A 169 20.48 8.31 10.03
N ARG A 170 20.60 9.60 10.40
CA ARG A 170 21.44 10.51 9.62
C ARG A 170 22.93 10.17 9.75
N ARG A 171 23.74 10.42 8.72
CA ARG A 171 25.19 10.19 8.70
C ARG A 171 25.93 10.88 9.85
N GLY A 172 25.49 12.06 10.27
CA GLY A 172 26.07 12.79 11.42
C GLY A 172 25.45 12.45 12.78
N HIS A 173 24.73 11.33 12.89
CA HIS A 173 24.15 10.90 14.16
C HIS A 173 25.24 10.43 15.13
N PRO A 174 25.11 10.64 16.47
CA PRO A 174 26.11 10.16 17.45
C PRO A 174 26.42 8.66 17.37
N LEU A 175 25.45 7.85 16.90
CA LEU A 175 25.62 6.39 16.74
C LEU A 175 26.19 6.00 15.37
N ALA A 176 26.37 6.92 14.43
CA ALA A 176 26.68 6.63 13.02
C ALA A 176 28.01 5.87 12.79
N GLN A 177 28.93 5.93 13.75
CA GLN A 177 30.24 5.26 13.68
C GLN A 177 30.24 3.84 14.27
N ARG A 178 29.14 3.39 14.83
CA ARG A 178 29.03 2.03 15.38
C ARG A 178 28.75 1.02 14.28
N PRO A 179 29.44 -0.13 14.28
CA PRO A 179 29.19 -1.18 13.28
C PRO A 179 27.92 -1.98 13.55
N LEU A 180 27.42 -1.97 14.79
CA LEU A 180 26.26 -2.72 15.27
C LEU A 180 25.60 -1.93 16.40
N LEU A 181 24.26 -1.90 16.44
CA LEU A 181 23.48 -1.24 17.48
C LEU A 181 22.64 -2.25 18.26
N LYS A 182 22.30 -1.89 19.50
CA LYS A 182 21.30 -2.58 20.33
C LYS A 182 20.12 -1.66 20.60
N LEU A 183 18.98 -2.22 20.96
CA LEU A 183 17.77 -1.45 21.29
C LEU A 183 18.02 -0.43 22.44
N GLU A 184 18.90 -0.78 23.39
CA GLU A 184 19.29 0.10 24.51
C GLU A 184 19.99 1.36 24.02
N ASP A 185 20.79 1.28 22.97
CA ASP A 185 21.52 2.42 22.41
C ASP A 185 20.59 3.48 21.84
N LEU A 186 19.37 3.07 21.45
CA LEU A 186 18.37 3.91 20.80
C LEU A 186 17.51 4.71 21.78
N LYS A 187 17.42 4.31 23.05
CA LYS A 187 16.56 4.93 24.08
C LYS A 187 16.67 6.46 24.19
N PRO A 188 17.89 7.09 24.10
CA PRO A 188 18.02 8.54 24.20
C PRO A 188 17.39 9.32 23.03
N TYR A 189 17.16 8.66 21.89
CA TYR A 189 16.79 9.29 20.62
C TYR A 189 15.31 9.10 20.27
N PRO A 190 14.70 10.06 19.54
CA PRO A 190 13.32 9.92 19.09
C PRO A 190 13.17 8.77 18.08
N ARG A 191 12.25 7.86 18.35
CA ARG A 191 11.80 6.86 17.38
C ARG A 191 10.82 7.49 16.41
N LEU A 192 11.05 7.30 15.12
CA LEU A 192 10.17 7.75 14.05
C LEU A 192 9.44 6.53 13.48
N SER A 193 8.13 6.64 13.30
CA SER A 193 7.27 5.58 12.78
C SER A 193 6.15 6.16 11.91
N PHE A 194 5.54 5.31 11.09
CA PHE A 194 4.38 5.70 10.29
C PHE A 194 3.07 5.52 11.06
N VAL A 195 2.15 6.49 10.90
CA VAL A 195 0.78 6.37 11.42
C VAL A 195 0.05 5.23 10.71
N GLN A 196 -0.75 4.47 11.47
CA GLN A 196 -1.58 3.39 10.92
C GLN A 196 -3.08 3.72 10.94
N GLY A 197 -3.43 5.02 10.99
CA GLY A 197 -4.79 5.53 10.91
C GLY A 197 -5.69 4.99 12.00
N ASN A 198 -6.86 4.47 11.62
CA ASN A 198 -7.82 3.90 12.56
C ASN A 198 -7.39 2.55 13.14
N TYR A 199 -6.36 1.93 12.58
CA TYR A 199 -5.83 0.62 12.97
C TYR A 199 -4.47 0.78 13.67
N GLU A 200 -4.37 1.69 14.64
CA GLU A 200 -3.15 1.96 15.42
C GLU A 200 -2.77 0.80 16.37
N SER A 201 -2.72 -0.42 15.83
CA SER A 201 -2.16 -1.57 16.53
C SER A 201 -0.71 -1.78 16.11
N ALA A 202 0.13 -2.20 17.03
CA ALA A 202 1.51 -2.56 16.76
C ALA A 202 1.66 -3.63 15.66
N TYR A 203 0.65 -4.48 15.49
CA TYR A 203 0.60 -5.51 14.45
C TYR A 203 0.50 -4.98 13.01
N PHE A 204 0.06 -3.73 12.84
CA PHE A 204 0.02 -3.05 11.54
C PHE A 204 1.19 -2.10 11.32
N SER A 205 2.07 -1.94 12.31
CA SER A 205 3.24 -1.08 12.18
C SER A 205 4.14 -1.51 11.02
N GLU A 206 4.80 -0.56 10.40
CA GLU A 206 5.76 -0.81 9.32
C GLU A 206 7.18 -1.01 9.84
N GLU A 207 7.37 -0.73 11.12
CA GLU A 207 8.65 -0.87 11.83
C GLU A 207 8.64 -2.08 12.75
N LEU A 208 9.76 -2.79 12.77
CA LEU A 208 10.01 -3.83 13.78
C LEU A 208 10.09 -3.24 15.18
N PHE A 209 9.82 -4.06 16.19
CA PHE A 209 9.87 -3.68 17.60
C PHE A 209 8.92 -2.54 17.98
N SER A 210 7.83 -2.40 17.26
CA SER A 210 6.79 -1.38 17.55
C SER A 210 6.09 -1.62 18.89
N THR A 211 6.09 -2.85 19.38
CA THR A 211 5.61 -3.25 20.72
C THR A 211 6.54 -2.81 21.86
N VAL A 212 7.81 -2.54 21.57
CA VAL A 212 8.77 -2.07 22.56
C VAL A 212 8.48 -0.60 22.88
N PRO A 213 8.24 -0.23 24.15
CA PRO A 213 7.98 1.16 24.53
C PRO A 213 9.15 2.08 24.17
N ALA A 214 8.84 3.25 23.61
CA ALA A 214 9.79 4.33 23.37
C ALA A 214 9.32 5.59 24.09
N GLU A 215 10.20 6.21 24.90
CA GLU A 215 9.88 7.45 25.62
C GLU A 215 9.66 8.65 24.69
N LYS A 216 10.33 8.65 23.53
CA LYS A 216 10.23 9.69 22.51
C LYS A 216 9.77 9.03 21.20
N ASN A 217 8.53 9.23 20.87
CA ASN A 217 7.93 8.65 19.64
C ASN A 217 7.29 9.75 18.80
N ILE A 218 7.67 9.82 17.53
CA ILE A 218 7.11 10.76 16.56
C ILE A 218 6.50 9.94 15.42
N LYS A 219 5.23 10.13 15.17
CA LYS A 219 4.52 9.47 14.07
C LYS A 219 4.33 10.42 12.90
N VAL A 220 4.55 9.93 11.70
CA VAL A 220 4.43 10.67 10.44
C VAL A 220 3.54 9.92 9.44
N SER A 221 3.08 10.61 8.42
CA SER A 221 2.22 10.05 7.38
C SER A 221 2.91 9.86 6.03
N ASP A 222 4.15 10.36 5.89
CA ASP A 222 4.87 10.31 4.62
C ASP A 222 6.39 10.17 4.79
N ARG A 223 7.05 9.67 3.76
CA ARG A 223 8.49 9.41 3.73
C ARG A 223 9.36 10.68 3.77
N ALA A 224 8.90 11.77 3.20
CA ALA A 224 9.67 13.01 3.21
C ALA A 224 9.75 13.57 4.65
N ALA A 225 8.64 13.50 5.38
CA ALA A 225 8.59 13.91 6.79
C ALA A 225 9.53 13.05 7.65
N ILE A 226 9.56 11.72 7.49
CA ILE A 226 10.43 10.86 8.31
C ILE A 226 11.92 11.14 8.06
N VAL A 227 12.32 11.36 6.80
CA VAL A 227 13.71 11.72 6.44
C VAL A 227 14.10 13.07 7.02
N ASN A 228 13.25 14.10 6.87
CA ASN A 228 13.50 15.43 7.41
C ASN A 228 13.64 15.42 8.95
N LEU A 229 12.81 14.62 9.63
CA LEU A 229 12.89 14.48 11.08
C LEU A 229 14.12 13.68 11.52
N MET A 230 14.52 12.61 10.80
CA MET A 230 15.80 11.94 11.07
C MET A 230 16.98 12.92 11.05
N ILE A 231 16.99 13.83 10.07
CA ILE A 231 18.04 14.85 9.94
C ILE A 231 17.90 15.91 11.04
N GLY A 232 16.70 16.46 11.24
CA GLY A 232 16.46 17.64 12.07
C GLY A 232 16.52 17.39 13.57
N VAL A 233 16.05 16.23 14.04
CA VAL A 233 15.97 15.92 15.49
C VAL A 233 16.85 14.75 15.91
N SER A 234 17.72 14.25 15.04
CA SER A 234 18.53 13.03 15.28
C SER A 234 17.65 11.84 15.69
N GLY A 235 16.53 11.67 15.01
CA GLY A 235 15.63 10.53 15.17
C GLY A 235 16.14 9.30 14.42
N TYR A 236 15.52 8.17 14.69
CA TYR A 236 15.79 6.90 14.01
C TYR A 236 14.49 6.18 13.65
N THR A 237 14.57 5.28 12.66
CA THR A 237 13.55 4.28 12.40
C THR A 237 14.20 2.90 12.21
N ILE A 238 13.42 1.81 12.42
CA ILE A 238 13.92 0.44 12.27
C ILE A 238 13.20 -0.20 11.08
N SER A 239 13.96 -0.70 10.09
CA SER A 239 13.42 -1.32 8.89
C SER A 239 14.39 -2.36 8.32
N SER A 240 14.17 -2.81 7.10
CA SER A 240 14.86 -3.91 6.42
C SER A 240 16.35 -3.69 6.11
N GLY A 241 16.89 -2.50 6.25
CA GLY A 241 18.25 -2.18 5.80
C GLY A 241 18.42 -2.06 4.28
N ILE A 242 17.39 -2.39 3.51
CA ILE A 242 17.41 -2.27 2.05
C ILE A 242 17.19 -0.81 1.66
N PHE A 243 18.27 -0.18 1.21
CA PHE A 243 18.30 1.24 0.97
C PHE A 243 19.04 1.57 -0.33
N PRO A 244 18.31 1.78 -1.42
CA PRO A 244 18.92 2.16 -2.69
C PRO A 244 19.49 3.58 -2.62
N LYS A 245 20.81 3.70 -2.63
CA LYS A 245 21.57 4.94 -2.41
C LYS A 245 21.24 6.08 -3.37
N TYR A 246 20.88 5.76 -4.61
CA TYR A 246 20.71 6.76 -5.67
C TYR A 246 19.39 7.57 -5.59
N LEU A 247 18.42 7.16 -4.77
CA LEU A 247 17.15 7.90 -4.64
C LEU A 247 17.06 8.83 -3.41
N GLN A 248 17.91 8.64 -2.40
CA GLN A 248 17.79 9.39 -1.14
C GLN A 248 19.04 10.18 -0.73
N GLY A 249 20.07 10.19 -1.57
CA GLY A 249 21.32 10.88 -1.27
C GLY A 249 22.15 10.19 -0.18
N ASP A 250 23.24 10.85 0.24
CA ASP A 250 24.24 10.30 1.18
C ASP A 250 23.96 10.64 2.66
N ASP A 251 22.86 11.33 2.96
CA ASP A 251 22.62 11.85 4.30
C ASP A 251 22.08 10.81 5.30
N ILE A 252 21.43 9.75 4.81
CA ILE A 252 20.90 8.67 5.63
C ILE A 252 21.78 7.42 5.47
N ILE A 253 22.03 6.75 6.57
CA ILE A 253 22.76 5.48 6.63
C ILE A 253 21.92 4.43 7.36
N SER A 254 22.21 3.16 7.11
CA SER A 254 21.62 2.04 7.83
C SER A 254 22.72 1.29 8.60
N ILE A 255 22.43 0.94 9.86
CA ILE A 255 23.33 0.18 10.72
C ILE A 255 22.59 -1.07 11.21
N PRO A 256 23.20 -2.26 11.14
CA PRO A 256 22.58 -3.47 11.65
C PRO A 256 22.18 -3.35 13.12
N LEU A 257 21.03 -3.92 13.49
CA LEU A 257 20.56 -4.05 14.86
C LEU A 257 20.83 -5.47 15.35
N ASP A 258 21.40 -5.60 16.54
CA ASP A 258 21.74 -6.89 17.20
C ASP A 258 20.49 -7.55 17.77
N GLU A 259 19.61 -7.99 16.87
CA GLU A 259 18.35 -8.66 17.20
C GLU A 259 18.09 -9.78 16.19
N GLN A 260 17.44 -10.86 16.64
CA GLN A 260 17.18 -12.04 15.81
C GLN A 260 15.86 -12.00 15.05
N GLU A 261 15.07 -10.94 15.22
CA GLU A 261 13.82 -10.77 14.47
C GLU A 261 14.10 -10.57 12.97
N THR A 262 13.17 -10.96 12.15
CA THR A 262 13.31 -10.84 10.69
C THR A 262 12.07 -10.23 10.05
N MET A 263 12.29 -9.46 8.99
CA MET A 263 11.24 -8.94 8.11
C MET A 263 11.13 -9.83 6.87
N ARG A 264 10.09 -10.65 6.78
CA ARG A 264 9.75 -11.37 5.55
C ARG A 264 8.91 -10.43 4.68
N ILE A 265 9.55 -9.73 3.77
CA ILE A 265 8.89 -8.79 2.86
C ILE A 265 8.35 -9.59 1.67
N GLY A 266 7.11 -9.34 1.31
CA GLY A 266 6.45 -10.06 0.24
C GLY A 266 5.38 -9.24 -0.46
N TYR A 267 4.78 -9.86 -1.47
CA TYR A 267 3.63 -9.28 -2.15
C TYR A 267 2.36 -10.05 -1.88
N VAL A 268 1.25 -9.33 -1.93
CA VAL A 268 -0.09 -9.85 -1.72
C VAL A 268 -0.91 -9.64 -2.99
N ILE A 269 -1.64 -10.66 -3.40
CA ILE A 269 -2.62 -10.61 -4.49
C ILE A 269 -3.91 -11.34 -4.07
N ASN A 270 -4.99 -11.12 -4.82
CA ASN A 270 -6.20 -11.93 -4.66
C ASN A 270 -5.90 -13.39 -5.01
N ARG A 271 -6.40 -14.33 -4.21
CA ARG A 271 -6.14 -15.78 -4.37
C ARG A 271 -6.65 -16.34 -5.69
N ASP A 272 -7.72 -15.77 -6.23
CA ASP A 272 -8.32 -16.14 -7.50
C ASP A 272 -7.63 -15.53 -8.73
N LYS A 273 -6.53 -14.79 -8.54
CA LYS A 273 -5.79 -14.11 -9.60
C LYS A 273 -4.35 -14.62 -9.74
N GLU A 274 -3.90 -14.66 -10.98
CA GLU A 274 -2.49 -14.73 -11.31
C GLU A 274 -1.92 -13.32 -11.55
N LEU A 275 -0.61 -13.18 -11.39
CA LEU A 275 0.07 -11.93 -11.74
C LEU A 275 -0.11 -11.61 -13.23
N SER A 276 -0.52 -10.39 -13.53
CA SER A 276 -0.49 -9.83 -14.88
C SER A 276 0.96 -9.77 -15.40
N GLU A 277 1.14 -9.50 -16.68
CA GLU A 277 2.49 -9.30 -17.26
C GLU A 277 3.23 -8.15 -16.54
N LEU A 278 2.57 -7.01 -16.31
CA LEU A 278 3.10 -5.88 -15.55
C LEU A 278 3.46 -6.28 -14.11
N GLY A 279 2.58 -7.07 -13.46
CA GLY A 279 2.82 -7.59 -12.13
C GLY A 279 4.06 -8.49 -12.07
N ARG A 280 4.25 -9.37 -13.05
CA ARG A 280 5.44 -10.23 -13.14
C ARG A 280 6.71 -9.40 -13.31
N ILE A 281 6.70 -8.40 -14.19
CA ILE A 281 7.85 -7.51 -14.42
C ILE A 281 8.19 -6.74 -13.13
N TYR A 282 7.19 -6.21 -12.44
CA TYR A 282 7.38 -5.49 -11.19
C TYR A 282 7.95 -6.39 -10.08
N VAL A 283 7.42 -7.60 -9.92
CA VAL A 283 7.92 -8.59 -8.95
C VAL A 283 9.36 -9.00 -9.27
N GLU A 284 9.71 -9.20 -10.54
CA GLU A 284 11.10 -9.49 -10.94
C GLU A 284 12.05 -8.30 -10.64
N ALA A 285 11.59 -7.07 -10.79
CA ALA A 285 12.37 -5.90 -10.38
C ALA A 285 12.58 -5.85 -8.85
N LEU A 286 11.56 -6.21 -8.06
CA LEU A 286 11.67 -6.31 -6.60
C LEU A 286 12.67 -7.40 -6.14
N LYS A 287 12.74 -8.52 -6.83
CA LYS A 287 13.66 -9.62 -6.50
C LYS A 287 15.15 -9.24 -6.61
N LYS A 288 15.49 -8.16 -7.30
CA LYS A 288 16.87 -7.67 -7.39
C LYS A 288 17.42 -7.10 -6.08
N PHE A 289 16.54 -6.85 -5.11
CA PHE A 289 16.90 -6.35 -3.78
C PHE A 289 17.07 -7.47 -2.73
N ARG A 290 17.14 -8.71 -3.18
CA ARG A 290 17.46 -9.87 -2.33
C ARG A 290 18.86 -9.79 -1.75
#